data_095bc05df4120f14cb2a7e1be065f6fe
#
_entry.id   095bc05df4120f14cb2a7e1be065f6fe
#
_cell.length_a   1.000
_cell.length_b   1.000
_cell.length_c   1.000
_cell.angle_alpha   90.00
_cell.angle_beta   90.00
_cell.angle_gamma   90.00
#
_symmetry.space_group_name_H-M   'P 1'
#
loop_
_entity.id
_entity.type
_entity.pdbx_description
1 polymer ?
#
loop_
_entity_poly.entity_id
_entity_poly.type
_entity_poly.pdbx_seq_one_letter_code
_entity_poly.pdbx_strand_id
1 'polypeptide(L)'
;MHSPGWNLTKGTFPFSRQSEADVIRLVNLALSPAKKHTTTYKYAFFKAVLDNLFNVDLRTCFLSYDTIAMRYTEIYWNLVLKFRLRQMPASDRTQMTAVERRLFAFCDKYGFDYSEKKSIFPFESLRSDLQFEISRQIRAEMLKNVVGAFYGDTEGQLYSFSKSDGGIRLNPDAYAACVKYKSDFEKLNYYEWISTLRK
;
A
#
# COMPACT_ATOMS: atom_id res chain seq x y z
N MET A 1 -18.46 -2.58 -13.13
CA MET A 1 -18.87 -1.87 -11.89
C MET A 1 -17.62 -1.34 -11.23
N HIS A 2 -17.45 -0.02 -11.14
CA HIS A 2 -16.35 0.56 -10.38
C HIS A 2 -16.54 0.21 -8.91
N SER A 3 -15.51 -0.31 -8.26
CA SER A 3 -15.52 -0.47 -6.80
C SER A 3 -15.82 0.92 -6.20
N PRO A 4 -16.91 1.11 -5.45
CA PRO A 4 -17.26 2.44 -4.95
C PRO A 4 -16.23 3.00 -3.95
N GLY A 5 -15.27 2.17 -3.54
CA GLY A 5 -14.29 2.52 -2.51
C GLY A 5 -13.23 3.55 -2.89
N TRP A 6 -12.75 3.58 -4.13
CA TRP A 6 -11.62 4.46 -4.48
C TRP A 6 -11.95 5.96 -4.44
N ASN A 7 -13.22 6.34 -4.65
CA ASN A 7 -13.68 7.72 -4.55
C ASN A 7 -14.00 8.18 -3.12
N LEU A 8 -13.96 7.28 -2.13
CA LEU A 8 -14.26 7.65 -0.76
C LEU A 8 -13.23 8.65 -0.21
N THR A 9 -13.72 9.69 0.43
CA THR A 9 -12.89 10.70 1.12
C THR A 9 -12.71 10.38 2.60
N LYS A 10 -13.66 9.63 3.18
CA LYS A 10 -13.65 9.17 4.57
C LYS A 10 -14.42 7.85 4.70
N GLY A 11 -14.12 7.11 5.75
CA GLY A 11 -14.84 5.91 6.13
C GLY A 11 -14.68 5.67 7.64
N THR A 12 -15.70 5.14 8.28
CA THR A 12 -15.70 4.75 9.69
C THR A 12 -15.92 3.25 9.79
N PHE A 13 -15.33 2.61 10.79
CA PHE A 13 -15.66 1.21 11.09
C PHE A 13 -16.76 1.14 12.18
N PRO A 14 -17.62 0.10 12.13
CA PRO A 14 -18.59 -0.13 13.19
C PRO A 14 -17.86 -0.47 14.50
N PHE A 15 -18.37 0.05 15.63
CA PHE A 15 -17.84 -0.24 16.97
C PHE A 15 -18.23 -1.66 17.46
N SER A 16 -18.25 -2.63 16.58
CA SER A 16 -18.49 -4.04 16.92
C SER A 16 -17.17 -4.75 17.14
N ARG A 17 -17.12 -5.63 18.14
CA ARG A 17 -15.98 -6.52 18.32
C ARG A 17 -15.88 -7.46 17.11
N GLN A 18 -14.66 -7.71 16.68
CA GLN A 18 -14.35 -8.63 15.60
C GLN A 18 -13.60 -9.84 16.16
N SER A 19 -13.97 -11.02 15.69
CA SER A 19 -13.16 -12.20 15.97
C SER A 19 -11.90 -12.22 15.08
N GLU A 20 -10.88 -12.97 15.50
CA GLU A 20 -9.71 -13.20 14.65
C GLU A 20 -10.09 -13.81 13.29
N ALA A 21 -11.08 -14.73 13.29
CA ALA A 21 -11.58 -15.35 12.07
C ALA A 21 -12.20 -14.32 11.10
N ASP A 22 -12.93 -13.32 11.62
CA ASP A 22 -13.46 -12.23 10.80
C ASP A 22 -12.36 -11.42 10.16
N VAL A 23 -11.32 -11.04 10.93
CA VAL A 23 -10.18 -10.29 10.39
C VAL A 23 -9.46 -11.10 9.32
N ILE A 24 -9.19 -12.39 9.57
CA ILE A 24 -8.55 -13.27 8.58
C ILE A 24 -9.41 -13.36 7.30
N ARG A 25 -10.73 -13.53 7.44
CA ARG A 25 -11.66 -13.53 6.30
C ARG A 25 -11.60 -12.23 5.49
N LEU A 26 -11.60 -11.09 6.17
CA LEU A 26 -11.56 -9.76 5.53
C LEU A 26 -10.25 -9.53 4.78
N VAL A 27 -9.12 -9.91 5.35
CA VAL A 27 -7.81 -9.82 4.69
C VAL A 27 -7.77 -10.72 3.46
N ASN A 28 -8.22 -11.98 3.57
CA ASN A 28 -8.31 -12.90 2.43
C ASN A 28 -9.19 -12.32 1.32
N LEU A 29 -10.35 -11.75 1.67
CA LEU A 29 -11.27 -11.14 0.71
C LEU A 29 -10.63 -9.95 -0.03
N ALA A 30 -9.95 -9.07 0.71
CA ALA A 30 -9.32 -7.88 0.14
C ALA A 30 -8.15 -8.22 -0.79
N LEU A 31 -7.36 -9.25 -0.46
CA LEU A 31 -6.20 -9.66 -1.25
C LEU A 31 -6.56 -10.63 -2.38
N SER A 32 -7.77 -11.22 -2.35
CA SER A 32 -8.18 -12.25 -3.32
C SER A 32 -8.09 -11.76 -4.78
N PRO A 33 -7.52 -12.56 -5.68
CA PRO A 33 -7.43 -12.27 -7.10
C PRO A 33 -8.77 -12.38 -7.85
N ALA A 34 -9.82 -12.87 -7.20
CA ALA A 34 -11.19 -12.90 -7.75
C ALA A 34 -11.74 -11.49 -7.98
N LYS A 35 -11.27 -10.50 -7.24
CA LYS A 35 -11.53 -9.09 -7.54
C LYS A 35 -10.57 -8.66 -8.66
N LYS A 36 -11.10 -8.15 -9.77
CA LYS A 36 -10.28 -7.61 -10.89
C LYS A 36 -9.40 -6.47 -10.37
N HIS A 37 -8.15 -6.79 -10.06
CA HIS A 37 -7.15 -5.79 -9.70
C HIS A 37 -6.43 -5.35 -10.97
N THR A 38 -6.48 -4.07 -11.25
CA THR A 38 -5.76 -3.46 -12.38
C THR A 38 -4.36 -3.01 -12.00
N THR A 39 -4.04 -2.97 -10.71
CA THR A 39 -2.74 -2.52 -10.18
C THR A 39 -2.41 -3.25 -8.88
N THR A 40 -1.12 -3.19 -8.50
CA THR A 40 -0.60 -3.81 -7.26
C THR A 40 -0.76 -2.93 -6.01
N TYR A 41 -1.46 -1.80 -6.10
CA TYR A 41 -1.52 -0.78 -5.05
C TYR A 41 -1.96 -1.30 -3.68
N LYS A 42 -2.92 -2.22 -3.62
CA LYS A 42 -3.42 -2.80 -2.37
C LYS A 42 -2.38 -3.61 -1.64
N TYR A 43 -1.61 -4.41 -2.39
CA TYR A 43 -0.59 -5.26 -1.80
C TYR A 43 0.52 -4.43 -1.16
N ALA A 44 0.97 -3.38 -1.87
CA ALA A 44 1.97 -2.45 -1.34
C ALA A 44 1.44 -1.66 -0.14
N PHE A 45 0.18 -1.22 -0.17
CA PHE A 45 -0.46 -0.51 0.94
C PHE A 45 -0.57 -1.40 2.18
N PHE A 46 -1.10 -2.61 2.03
CA PHE A 46 -1.22 -3.55 3.14
C PHE A 46 0.14 -3.94 3.72
N LYS A 47 1.14 -4.18 2.85
CA LYS A 47 2.52 -4.42 3.29
C LYS A 47 3.07 -3.23 4.08
N ALA A 48 2.85 -2.00 3.60
CA ALA A 48 3.29 -0.79 4.32
C ALA A 48 2.61 -0.64 5.68
N VAL A 49 1.34 -1.02 5.82
CA VAL A 49 0.64 -1.05 7.11
C VAL A 49 1.23 -2.14 8.02
N LEU A 50 1.43 -3.36 7.52
CA LEU A 50 2.00 -4.47 8.30
C LEU A 50 3.43 -4.16 8.80
N ASP A 51 4.24 -3.49 7.99
CA ASP A 51 5.61 -3.12 8.36
C ASP A 51 5.65 -2.03 9.44
N ASN A 52 4.58 -1.26 9.56
CA ASN A 52 4.46 -0.15 10.50
C ASN A 52 3.56 -0.43 11.72
N LEU A 53 3.21 -1.69 11.98
CA LEU A 53 2.36 -2.02 13.14
C LEU A 53 2.97 -1.55 14.46
N PHE A 54 4.31 -1.55 14.60
CA PHE A 54 4.99 -1.07 15.81
C PHE A 54 5.07 0.47 15.90
N ASN A 55 4.73 1.18 14.83
CA ASN A 55 4.63 2.63 14.80
C ASN A 55 3.21 3.16 15.05
N VAL A 56 2.26 2.25 15.30
CA VAL A 56 0.88 2.59 15.64
C VAL A 56 0.83 3.18 17.04
N ASP A 57 0.20 4.34 17.20
CA ASP A 57 -0.12 4.87 18.53
C ASP A 57 -1.15 3.95 19.20
N LEU A 58 -0.73 3.20 20.21
CA LEU A 58 -1.56 2.21 20.90
C LEU A 58 -2.77 2.80 21.65
N ARG A 59 -2.75 4.10 21.98
CA ARG A 59 -3.88 4.76 22.65
C ARG A 59 -5.04 5.02 21.68
N THR A 60 -4.71 5.34 20.45
CA THR A 60 -5.68 5.78 19.44
C THR A 60 -5.76 4.83 18.23
N CYS A 61 -4.92 3.79 18.17
CA CYS A 61 -4.71 2.92 17.04
C CYS A 61 -4.41 3.68 15.74
N PHE A 62 -3.80 4.88 15.87
CA PHE A 62 -3.52 5.76 14.74
C PHE A 62 -2.18 5.45 14.09
N LEU A 63 -2.19 5.44 12.76
CA LEU A 63 -1.00 5.33 11.92
C LEU A 63 -1.03 6.42 10.85
N SER A 64 0.00 7.26 10.82
CA SER A 64 0.04 8.43 9.93
C SER A 64 0.19 8.03 8.45
N TYR A 65 -0.40 8.83 7.56
CA TYR A 65 -0.20 8.64 6.13
C TYR A 65 1.26 8.85 5.71
N ASP A 66 2.00 9.72 6.40
CA ASP A 66 3.41 9.96 6.07
C ASP A 66 4.26 8.72 6.37
N THR A 67 4.01 8.06 7.51
CA THR A 67 4.67 6.79 7.87
C THR A 67 4.35 5.68 6.86
N ILE A 68 3.05 5.53 6.50
CA ILE A 68 2.64 4.54 5.51
C ILE A 68 3.25 4.86 4.14
N ALA A 69 3.19 6.13 3.71
CA ALA A 69 3.68 6.55 2.41
C ALA A 69 5.20 6.42 2.26
N MET A 70 5.97 6.66 3.31
CA MET A 70 7.41 6.44 3.31
C MET A 70 7.72 4.98 2.98
N ARG A 71 7.12 4.05 3.70
CA ARG A 71 7.30 2.61 3.46
C ARG A 71 6.73 2.15 2.13
N TYR A 72 5.58 2.66 1.73
CA TYR A 72 4.96 2.39 0.44
C TYR A 72 5.86 2.84 -0.72
N THR A 73 6.49 4.00 -0.59
CA THR A 73 7.45 4.54 -1.58
C THR A 73 8.70 3.67 -1.66
N GLU A 74 9.29 3.30 -0.53
CA GLU A 74 10.45 2.41 -0.46
C GLU A 74 10.17 1.06 -1.16
N ILE A 75 9.00 0.47 -0.91
CA ILE A 75 8.58 -0.77 -1.57
C ILE A 75 8.57 -0.59 -3.09
N TYR A 76 7.94 0.47 -3.60
CA TYR A 76 7.88 0.71 -5.04
C TYR A 76 9.22 1.11 -5.65
N TRP A 77 10.02 1.89 -4.94
CA TRP A 77 11.38 2.22 -5.36
C TRP A 77 12.19 0.95 -5.62
N ASN A 78 12.18 0.07 -4.64
CA ASN A 78 12.93 -1.18 -4.75
C ASN A 78 12.35 -2.09 -5.84
N LEU A 79 11.04 -2.29 -5.91
CA LEU A 79 10.45 -3.15 -6.92
C LEU A 79 10.62 -2.60 -8.34
N VAL A 80 10.33 -1.32 -8.56
CA VAL A 80 10.29 -0.72 -9.90
C VAL A 80 11.68 -0.34 -10.38
N LEU A 81 12.44 0.37 -9.56
CA LEU A 81 13.72 0.94 -10.00
C LEU A 81 14.90 -0.01 -9.78
N LYS A 82 14.96 -0.69 -8.63
CA LYS A 82 16.07 -1.60 -8.31
C LYS A 82 15.89 -2.96 -8.96
N PHE A 83 14.71 -3.58 -8.82
CA PHE A 83 14.42 -4.93 -9.33
C PHE A 83 13.72 -4.93 -10.69
N ARG A 84 13.32 -3.77 -11.23
CA ARG A 84 12.68 -3.58 -12.53
C ARG A 84 11.41 -4.40 -12.74
N LEU A 85 10.69 -4.62 -11.66
CA LEU A 85 9.42 -5.33 -11.66
C LEU A 85 8.29 -4.34 -11.96
N ARG A 86 7.73 -4.46 -13.16
CA ARG A 86 6.53 -3.69 -13.55
C ARG A 86 5.38 -4.03 -12.63
N GLN A 87 4.57 -3.02 -12.30
CA GLN A 87 3.50 -3.12 -11.32
C GLN A 87 2.10 -3.20 -11.96
N MET A 88 2.07 -3.49 -13.24
CA MET A 88 0.86 -3.81 -14.00
C MET A 88 0.84 -5.31 -14.34
N PRO A 89 -0.36 -5.94 -14.47
CA PRO A 89 -0.49 -7.30 -14.96
C PRO A 89 0.23 -7.50 -16.29
N ALA A 90 0.66 -8.72 -16.57
CA ALA A 90 1.40 -9.05 -17.79
C ALA A 90 0.63 -8.71 -19.09
N SER A 91 -0.71 -8.78 -19.04
CA SER A 91 -1.61 -8.43 -20.13
C SER A 91 -1.64 -6.92 -20.45
N ASP A 92 -1.14 -6.05 -19.56
CA ASP A 92 -1.21 -4.59 -19.73
C ASP A 92 0.14 -3.89 -19.47
N ARG A 93 1.23 -4.54 -19.86
CA ARG A 93 2.60 -4.04 -19.65
C ARG A 93 2.97 -2.80 -20.45
N THR A 94 2.14 -2.38 -21.39
CA THR A 94 2.34 -1.15 -22.17
C THR A 94 2.06 0.11 -21.35
N GLN A 95 1.27 -0.01 -20.28
CA GLN A 95 0.91 1.11 -19.41
C GLN A 95 1.79 1.16 -18.17
N MET A 96 2.01 2.37 -17.66
CA MET A 96 2.67 2.62 -16.39
C MET A 96 1.64 3.02 -15.34
N THR A 97 1.79 2.52 -14.12
CA THR A 97 1.02 3.01 -12.98
C THR A 97 1.34 4.47 -12.68
N ALA A 98 0.45 5.16 -11.97
CA ALA A 98 0.73 6.54 -11.56
C ALA A 98 1.97 6.62 -10.65
N VAL A 99 2.17 5.62 -9.80
CA VAL A 99 3.36 5.52 -8.91
C VAL A 99 4.63 5.35 -9.74
N GLU A 100 4.67 4.45 -10.73
CA GLU A 100 5.81 4.28 -11.62
C GLU A 100 6.17 5.59 -12.32
N ARG A 101 5.19 6.29 -12.90
CA ARG A 101 5.43 7.59 -13.54
C ARG A 101 6.05 8.62 -12.60
N ARG A 102 5.60 8.68 -11.34
CA ARG A 102 6.19 9.58 -10.33
C ARG A 102 7.63 9.23 -10.02
N LEU A 103 7.93 7.95 -9.86
CA LEU A 103 9.29 7.49 -9.59
C LEU A 103 10.25 7.82 -10.74
N PHE A 104 9.86 7.55 -11.99
CA PHE A 104 10.68 7.87 -13.14
C PHE A 104 10.89 9.38 -13.31
N ALA A 105 9.82 10.18 -13.19
CA ALA A 105 9.93 11.63 -13.27
C ALA A 105 10.83 12.22 -12.16
N PHE A 106 10.82 11.62 -10.97
CA PHE A 106 11.72 12.00 -9.89
C PHE A 106 13.17 11.65 -10.21
N CYS A 107 13.43 10.46 -10.76
CA CYS A 107 14.78 10.08 -11.20
C CYS A 107 15.30 11.03 -12.29
N ASP A 108 14.49 11.36 -13.29
CA ASP A 108 14.84 12.30 -14.35
C ASP A 108 15.17 13.68 -13.79
N LYS A 109 14.37 14.19 -12.83
CA LYS A 109 14.59 15.49 -12.19
C LYS A 109 15.94 15.58 -11.49
N TYR A 110 16.39 14.50 -10.87
CA TYR A 110 17.63 14.47 -10.09
C TYR A 110 18.82 13.81 -10.82
N GLY A 111 18.63 13.42 -12.08
CA GLY A 111 19.66 12.79 -12.89
C GLY A 111 20.08 11.40 -12.38
N PHE A 112 19.17 10.69 -11.72
CA PHE A 112 19.45 9.32 -11.29
C PHE A 112 19.35 8.36 -12.48
N ASP A 113 20.46 7.66 -12.75
CA ASP A 113 20.51 6.67 -13.81
C ASP A 113 19.78 5.39 -13.36
N TYR A 114 18.64 5.14 -13.99
CA TYR A 114 17.85 3.92 -13.85
C TYR A 114 17.83 3.07 -15.12
N SER A 115 18.82 3.25 -16.00
CA SER A 115 18.96 2.48 -17.24
C SER A 115 19.17 0.98 -16.95
N GLU A 116 18.90 0.13 -17.95
CA GLU A 116 19.02 -1.33 -17.78
C GLU A 116 20.43 -1.81 -17.41
N LYS A 117 21.44 -1.00 -17.67
CA LYS A 117 22.84 -1.35 -17.43
C LYS A 117 23.32 -1.09 -15.99
N LYS A 118 22.58 -0.29 -15.21
CA LYS A 118 22.96 0.03 -13.83
C LYS A 118 21.79 -0.19 -12.89
N SER A 119 22.03 -0.94 -11.82
CA SER A 119 21.08 -1.03 -10.72
C SER A 119 21.06 0.30 -9.97
N ILE A 120 19.87 0.88 -9.79
CA ILE A 120 19.74 2.04 -8.91
C ILE A 120 20.06 1.62 -7.46
N PHE A 121 20.58 2.56 -6.69
CA PHE A 121 20.82 2.34 -5.27
C PHE A 121 19.50 2.12 -4.49
N PRO A 122 19.55 1.46 -3.34
CA PRO A 122 18.36 1.24 -2.52
C PRO A 122 17.81 2.55 -1.96
N PHE A 123 16.51 2.59 -1.69
CA PHE A 123 15.80 3.79 -1.21
C PHE A 123 16.45 4.41 0.03
N GLU A 124 16.94 3.59 0.94
CA GLU A 124 17.59 4.01 2.19
C GLU A 124 18.88 4.79 1.98
N SER A 125 19.49 4.67 0.79
CA SER A 125 20.69 5.43 0.42
C SER A 125 20.39 6.82 -0.12
N LEU A 126 19.12 7.15 -0.38
CA LEU A 126 18.71 8.51 -0.70
C LEU A 126 18.92 9.43 0.52
N ARG A 127 19.31 10.67 0.27
CA ARG A 127 19.27 11.71 1.31
C ARG A 127 17.84 11.86 1.85
N SER A 128 17.71 12.12 3.13
CA SER A 128 16.42 12.19 3.83
C SER A 128 15.45 13.20 3.20
N ASP A 129 15.93 14.35 2.75
CA ASP A 129 15.11 15.37 2.09
C ASP A 129 14.49 14.85 0.78
N LEU A 130 15.24 14.06 0.00
CA LEU A 130 14.77 13.44 -1.22
C LEU A 130 13.79 12.28 -0.93
N GLN A 131 14.05 11.50 0.14
CA GLN A 131 13.10 10.49 0.59
C GLN A 131 11.74 11.13 0.95
N PHE A 132 11.75 12.23 1.70
CA PHE A 132 10.54 12.97 2.05
C PHE A 132 9.84 13.56 0.83
N GLU A 133 10.59 14.14 -0.10
CA GLU A 133 10.02 14.74 -1.31
C GLU A 133 9.26 13.72 -2.14
N ILE A 134 9.91 12.61 -2.50
CA ILE A 134 9.25 11.58 -3.32
C ILE A 134 8.11 10.90 -2.56
N SER A 135 8.27 10.64 -1.27
CA SER A 135 7.21 10.02 -0.45
C SER A 135 5.97 10.92 -0.37
N ARG A 136 6.12 12.24 -0.31
CA ARG A 136 4.99 13.17 -0.35
C ARG A 136 4.24 13.13 -1.69
N GLN A 137 4.96 13.00 -2.81
CA GLN A 137 4.34 12.85 -4.12
C GLN A 137 3.57 11.52 -4.24
N ILE A 138 4.18 10.42 -3.78
CA ILE A 138 3.58 9.09 -3.77
C ILE A 138 2.40 9.00 -2.79
N ARG A 139 2.47 9.70 -1.65
CA ARG A 139 1.34 9.83 -0.71
C ARG A 139 0.07 10.34 -1.39
N ALA A 140 0.18 11.31 -2.28
CA ALA A 140 -0.98 11.82 -3.02
C ALA A 140 -1.62 10.72 -3.90
N GLU A 141 -0.81 9.91 -4.58
CA GLU A 141 -1.31 8.79 -5.38
C GLU A 141 -1.90 7.67 -4.50
N MET A 142 -1.30 7.39 -3.35
CA MET A 142 -1.79 6.42 -2.37
C MET A 142 -3.18 6.84 -1.84
N LEU A 143 -3.33 8.09 -1.42
CA LEU A 143 -4.61 8.62 -0.92
C LEU A 143 -5.71 8.61 -2.00
N LYS A 144 -5.33 8.91 -3.25
CA LYS A 144 -6.26 8.92 -4.37
C LYS A 144 -6.75 7.52 -4.72
N ASN A 145 -5.84 6.54 -4.78
CA ASN A 145 -6.08 5.30 -5.50
C ASN A 145 -6.32 4.08 -4.59
N VAL A 146 -5.80 4.05 -3.35
CA VAL A 146 -5.81 2.81 -2.58
C VAL A 146 -6.48 2.88 -1.22
N VAL A 147 -6.33 3.96 -0.47
CA VAL A 147 -6.85 4.02 0.92
C VAL A 147 -8.36 3.75 0.97
N GLY A 148 -9.16 4.44 0.14
CA GLY A 148 -10.60 4.21 0.07
C GLY A 148 -10.96 2.86 -0.57
N ALA A 149 -10.18 2.40 -1.55
CA ALA A 149 -10.43 1.12 -2.21
C ALA A 149 -10.20 -0.06 -1.25
N PHE A 150 -9.08 -0.07 -0.53
CA PHE A 150 -8.78 -1.13 0.43
C PHE A 150 -9.76 -1.13 1.61
N TYR A 151 -10.18 0.08 2.07
CA TYR A 151 -11.27 0.20 3.04
C TYR A 151 -12.56 -0.48 2.54
N GLY A 152 -12.98 -0.21 1.31
CA GLY A 152 -14.15 -0.85 0.71
C GLY A 152 -14.00 -2.37 0.56
N ASP A 153 -12.81 -2.85 0.18
CA ASP A 153 -12.54 -4.28 0.01
C ASP A 153 -12.54 -5.05 1.32
N THR A 154 -12.23 -4.39 2.43
CA THR A 154 -12.32 -4.93 3.79
C THR A 154 -13.67 -4.63 4.46
N GLU A 155 -14.70 -4.34 3.66
CA GLU A 155 -16.06 -4.06 4.12
C GLU A 155 -16.12 -2.90 5.15
N GLY A 156 -15.12 -2.01 5.14
CA GLY A 156 -15.02 -0.90 6.08
C GLY A 156 -14.70 -1.31 7.51
N GLN A 157 -14.19 -2.51 7.75
CA GLN A 157 -14.08 -3.06 9.10
C GLN A 157 -12.66 -3.06 9.67
N LEU A 158 -11.61 -2.97 8.83
CA LEU A 158 -10.24 -3.03 9.34
C LEU A 158 -9.73 -1.70 9.89
N TYR A 159 -10.17 -0.58 9.32
CA TYR A 159 -9.75 0.75 9.77
C TYR A 159 -10.79 1.80 9.40
N SER A 160 -10.75 2.92 10.10
CA SER A 160 -11.38 4.17 9.67
C SER A 160 -10.34 5.09 9.05
N PHE A 161 -10.77 6.02 8.20
CA PHE A 161 -9.90 6.99 7.59
C PHE A 161 -10.65 8.29 7.23
N SER A 162 -9.88 9.37 7.17
CA SER A 162 -10.26 10.57 6.44
C SER A 162 -9.03 11.06 5.69
N LYS A 163 -9.19 11.47 4.45
CA LYS A 163 -8.06 12.01 3.66
C LYS A 163 -7.52 13.32 4.24
N SER A 164 -8.32 14.02 5.07
CA SER A 164 -7.93 15.24 5.78
C SER A 164 -7.24 14.98 7.14
N ASP A 165 -7.42 13.80 7.75
CA ASP A 165 -7.03 13.58 9.16
C ASP A 165 -5.58 13.13 9.33
N GLY A 166 -4.82 13.06 8.25
CA GLY A 166 -3.40 12.75 8.31
C GLY A 166 -3.05 11.27 8.49
N GLY A 167 -4.00 10.36 8.62
CA GLY A 167 -3.74 8.94 8.81
C GLY A 167 -4.99 8.04 8.83
N ILE A 168 -4.75 6.77 9.13
CA ILE A 168 -5.79 5.77 9.39
C ILE A 168 -5.86 5.47 10.90
N ARG A 169 -7.02 5.02 11.37
CA ARG A 169 -7.17 4.42 12.69
C ARG A 169 -7.57 2.98 12.52
N LEU A 170 -6.70 2.07 12.92
CA LEU A 170 -6.99 0.64 12.87
C LEU A 170 -8.09 0.30 13.89
N ASN A 171 -8.96 -0.64 13.51
CA ASN A 171 -9.82 -1.28 14.48
C ASN A 171 -8.92 -2.04 15.48
N PRO A 172 -9.11 -1.91 16.80
CA PRO A 172 -8.23 -2.54 17.80
C PRO A 172 -8.12 -4.07 17.64
N ASP A 173 -9.22 -4.74 17.32
CA ASP A 173 -9.21 -6.20 17.10
C ASP A 173 -8.46 -6.55 15.80
N ALA A 174 -8.64 -5.75 14.75
CA ALA A 174 -7.87 -5.89 13.50
C ALA A 174 -6.37 -5.63 13.72
N TYR A 175 -6.01 -4.63 14.53
CA TYR A 175 -4.62 -4.38 14.92
C TYR A 175 -4.02 -5.60 15.63
N ALA A 176 -4.71 -6.11 16.66
CA ALA A 176 -4.25 -7.27 17.42
C ALA A 176 -4.05 -8.51 16.53
N ALA A 177 -5.00 -8.77 15.63
CA ALA A 177 -4.92 -9.86 14.67
C ALA A 177 -3.75 -9.65 13.68
N CYS A 178 -3.55 -8.42 13.18
CA CYS A 178 -2.44 -8.11 12.28
C CYS A 178 -1.07 -8.31 12.95
N VAL A 179 -0.93 -7.96 14.24
CA VAL A 179 0.28 -8.23 15.01
C VAL A 179 0.50 -9.74 15.16
N LYS A 180 -0.53 -10.46 15.57
CA LYS A 180 -0.46 -11.92 15.83
C LYS A 180 -0.15 -12.72 14.56
N TYR A 181 -0.82 -12.41 13.45
CA TYR A 181 -0.73 -13.15 12.19
C TYR A 181 0.13 -12.44 11.13
N LYS A 182 0.99 -11.50 11.54
CA LYS A 182 1.80 -10.68 10.62
C LYS A 182 2.49 -11.52 9.54
N SER A 183 3.20 -12.57 9.95
CA SER A 183 3.96 -13.43 9.04
C SER A 183 3.05 -14.15 8.02
N ASP A 184 1.88 -14.60 8.43
CA ASP A 184 0.96 -15.30 7.54
C ASP A 184 0.29 -14.34 6.57
N PHE A 185 -0.08 -13.14 7.02
CA PHE A 185 -0.60 -12.09 6.16
C PHE A 185 0.46 -11.60 5.16
N GLU A 186 1.73 -11.51 5.54
CA GLU A 186 2.82 -11.19 4.62
C GLU A 186 2.99 -12.24 3.53
N LYS A 187 2.99 -13.54 3.89
CA LYS A 187 3.08 -14.64 2.92
C LYS A 187 1.91 -14.61 1.94
N LEU A 188 0.68 -14.46 2.46
CA LEU A 188 -0.52 -14.35 1.64
C LEU A 188 -0.43 -13.15 0.70
N ASN A 189 -0.06 -11.98 1.22
CA ASN A 189 0.07 -10.76 0.44
C ASN A 189 1.07 -10.90 -0.70
N TYR A 190 2.24 -11.50 -0.45
CA TYR A 190 3.24 -11.75 -1.50
C TYR A 190 2.75 -12.77 -2.52
N TYR A 191 2.11 -13.84 -2.09
CA TYR A 191 1.55 -14.84 -3.00
C TYR A 191 0.54 -14.22 -3.97
N GLU A 192 -0.41 -13.46 -3.45
CA GLU A 192 -1.45 -12.83 -4.25
C GLU A 192 -0.90 -11.70 -5.13
N TRP A 193 0.11 -10.98 -4.66
CA TRP A 193 0.81 -9.97 -5.45
C TRP A 193 1.47 -10.59 -6.69
N ILE A 194 2.25 -11.65 -6.50
CA ILE A 194 2.91 -12.37 -7.59
C ILE A 194 1.87 -12.95 -8.55
N SER A 195 0.80 -13.55 -8.01
CA SER A 195 -0.30 -14.11 -8.80
C SER A 195 -0.98 -13.04 -9.68
N THR A 196 -1.12 -11.82 -9.18
CA THR A 196 -1.68 -10.69 -9.94
C THR A 196 -0.74 -10.22 -11.06
N LEU A 197 0.56 -10.20 -10.84
CA LEU A 197 1.53 -9.77 -11.83
C LEU A 197 1.73 -10.78 -12.98
N ARG A 198 1.34 -12.04 -12.79
CA ARG A 198 1.44 -13.11 -13.80
C ARG A 198 0.25 -13.16 -14.77
N LYS A 199 -0.86 -12.49 -14.44
CA LYS A 199 -2.06 -12.38 -15.30
C LYS A 199 -1.84 -11.39 -16.43
#